data_41f98a4a12971b5daa5c91a9b333f7d3
#
_entry.id   41f98a4a12971b5daa5c91a9b333f7d3
#
_cell.length_a   1.000
_cell.length_b   1.000
_cell.length_c   1.000
_cell.angle_alpha   90.00
_cell.angle_beta   90.00
_cell.angle_gamma   90.00
#
_symmetry.space_group_name_H-M   'P 1'
#
loop_
_entity.id
_entity.type
_entity.pdbx_description
1 polymer ?
#
loop_
_entity_poly.entity_id
_entity_poly.type
_entity_poly.pdbx_seq_one_letter_code
_entity_poly.pdbx_strand_id
1 'polypeptide(L)'
;HNRIDEFKQDPIGYNKIVFLGNSITEGGGDWNDRFNISNAVNRGISGDFTVSMQARLEEIYHYKPLKLFLLIGINDIFDGVVPYEAKETPKRIAQNIFDIADSIRYHSKETEIFIHTILPVNEEEFRISRGFYPEHDYPLEKQILEINYQILELGIKGGYNIIDLHPLFI
;
A
#
# COMPACT_ATOMS: atom_id res chain seq x y z
N HIS A 1 -14.79 -10.82 -4.49
CA HIS A 1 -13.70 -10.31 -5.31
C HIS A 1 -12.75 -11.46 -5.58
N ASN A 2 -12.40 -11.73 -6.84
CA ASN A 2 -11.69 -12.96 -7.24
C ASN A 2 -10.36 -13.13 -6.45
N ARG A 3 -9.64 -12.03 -6.21
CA ARG A 3 -8.34 -12.03 -5.53
C ARG A 3 -8.43 -12.43 -4.04
N ILE A 4 -9.50 -12.04 -3.35
CA ILE A 4 -9.75 -12.47 -1.96
C ILE A 4 -10.02 -13.98 -1.89
N ASP A 5 -10.73 -14.53 -2.88
CA ASP A 5 -11.01 -15.97 -2.91
C ASP A 5 -9.74 -16.78 -3.25
N GLU A 6 -8.84 -16.23 -4.08
CA GLU A 6 -7.50 -16.81 -4.30
C GLU A 6 -6.71 -16.87 -2.98
N PHE A 7 -6.70 -15.79 -2.19
CA PHE A 7 -6.01 -15.75 -0.90
C PHE A 7 -6.54 -16.77 0.10
N LYS A 8 -7.86 -17.03 0.09
CA LYS A 8 -8.44 -18.10 0.92
C LYS A 8 -7.99 -19.50 0.51
N GLN A 9 -7.71 -19.70 -0.79
CA GLN A 9 -7.23 -20.99 -1.31
C GLN A 9 -5.72 -21.17 -1.12
N ASP A 10 -4.98 -20.08 -1.10
CA ASP A 10 -3.53 -20.03 -0.87
C ASP A 10 -3.21 -19.06 0.28
N PRO A 11 -3.43 -19.45 1.53
CA PRO A 11 -3.20 -18.61 2.69
C PRO A 11 -1.73 -18.28 2.91
N ILE A 12 -1.44 -17.15 3.58
CA ILE A 12 -0.07 -16.66 3.84
C ILE A 12 0.83 -17.76 4.42
N GLY A 13 0.35 -18.51 5.42
CA GLY A 13 1.19 -19.42 6.18
C GLY A 13 2.15 -18.71 7.14
N TYR A 14 2.87 -19.49 7.95
CA TYR A 14 3.81 -18.99 8.96
C TYR A 14 5.20 -18.71 8.39
N ASN A 15 5.97 -17.87 9.07
CA ASN A 15 7.36 -17.53 8.74
C ASN A 15 7.52 -16.88 7.35
N LYS A 16 6.56 -16.07 6.95
CA LYS A 16 6.53 -15.41 5.64
C LYS A 16 6.93 -13.94 5.71
N ILE A 17 7.34 -13.43 4.55
CA ILE A 17 7.51 -12.02 4.24
C ILE A 17 6.33 -11.62 3.37
N VAL A 18 5.54 -10.65 3.80
CA VAL A 18 4.31 -10.23 3.10
C VAL A 18 4.51 -8.90 2.42
N PHE A 19 4.18 -8.84 1.12
CA PHE A 19 4.02 -7.60 0.37
C PHE A 19 2.53 -7.27 0.31
N LEU A 20 2.10 -6.27 1.07
CA LEU A 20 0.71 -5.82 1.21
C LEU A 20 0.52 -4.50 0.46
N GLY A 21 -0.46 -4.45 -0.44
CA GLY A 21 -0.65 -3.23 -1.25
C GLY A 21 -1.79 -3.33 -2.25
N ASN A 22 -1.74 -2.44 -3.23
CA ASN A 22 -2.70 -2.34 -4.33
C ASN A 22 -2.20 -3.03 -5.62
N SER A 23 -2.60 -2.50 -6.79
CA SER A 23 -2.20 -3.01 -8.11
C SER A 23 -0.68 -2.98 -8.34
N ILE A 24 0.04 -2.04 -7.75
CA ILE A 24 1.51 -1.97 -7.88
C ILE A 24 2.14 -3.20 -7.21
N THR A 25 1.67 -3.55 -6.02
CA THR A 25 2.11 -4.74 -5.30
C THR A 25 1.66 -6.03 -6.01
N GLU A 26 0.41 -6.10 -6.46
CA GLU A 26 -0.11 -7.24 -7.22
C GLU A 26 0.69 -7.46 -8.50
N GLY A 27 0.96 -6.39 -9.26
CA GLY A 27 1.73 -6.40 -10.50
C GLY A 27 3.21 -6.79 -10.32
N GLY A 28 3.72 -6.81 -9.09
CA GLY A 28 5.02 -7.38 -8.75
C GLY A 28 5.12 -8.87 -9.06
N GLY A 29 3.99 -9.57 -9.17
CA GLY A 29 3.94 -11.01 -9.47
C GLY A 29 4.55 -11.86 -8.37
N ASP A 30 5.44 -12.78 -8.73
CA ASP A 30 6.16 -13.59 -7.73
C ASP A 30 7.36 -12.82 -7.17
N TRP A 31 7.22 -12.37 -5.94
CA TRP A 31 8.28 -11.68 -5.20
C TRP A 31 9.45 -12.62 -4.82
N ASN A 32 9.24 -13.93 -4.80
CA ASN A 32 10.30 -14.89 -4.55
C ASN A 32 11.34 -14.87 -5.67
N ASP A 33 10.87 -14.88 -6.92
CA ASP A 33 11.74 -14.80 -8.09
C ASP A 33 12.51 -13.46 -8.14
N ARG A 34 11.81 -12.34 -7.79
CA ARG A 34 12.42 -11.01 -7.84
C ARG A 34 13.55 -10.81 -6.83
N PHE A 35 13.41 -11.38 -5.65
CA PHE A 35 14.38 -11.22 -4.56
C PHE A 35 15.25 -12.46 -4.32
N ASN A 36 15.07 -13.52 -5.11
CA ASN A 36 15.75 -14.82 -4.94
C ASN A 36 15.60 -15.35 -3.50
N ILE A 37 14.36 -15.38 -3.01
CA ILE A 37 13.95 -15.91 -1.71
C ILE A 37 12.83 -16.94 -1.92
N SER A 38 12.37 -17.63 -0.88
CA SER A 38 11.36 -18.69 -0.98
C SER A 38 10.15 -18.52 -0.05
N ASN A 39 10.10 -17.40 0.68
CA ASN A 39 9.08 -17.18 1.70
C ASN A 39 8.33 -15.85 1.55
N ALA A 40 8.41 -15.23 0.37
CA ALA A 40 7.62 -14.05 0.06
C ALA A 40 6.18 -14.42 -0.36
N VAL A 41 5.21 -13.58 0.03
CA VAL A 41 3.80 -13.73 -0.33
C VAL A 41 3.27 -12.39 -0.81
N ASN A 42 2.63 -12.39 -1.99
CA ASN A 42 2.00 -11.21 -2.58
C ASN A 42 0.55 -11.10 -2.10
N ARG A 43 0.24 -10.04 -1.39
CA ARG A 43 -1.10 -9.67 -0.92
C ARG A 43 -1.56 -8.32 -1.50
N GLY A 44 -1.15 -8.05 -2.75
CA GLY A 44 -1.63 -6.94 -3.55
C GLY A 44 -3.03 -7.20 -4.13
N ILE A 45 -3.87 -6.17 -4.17
CA ILE A 45 -5.19 -6.18 -4.84
C ILE A 45 -5.33 -4.91 -5.67
N SER A 46 -5.56 -5.07 -6.98
CA SER A 46 -5.78 -3.94 -7.89
C SER A 46 -7.00 -3.13 -7.47
N GLY A 47 -6.82 -1.80 -7.43
CA GLY A 47 -7.87 -0.86 -7.01
C GLY A 47 -8.02 -0.74 -5.49
N ASP A 48 -7.24 -1.44 -4.70
CA ASP A 48 -7.32 -1.34 -3.24
C ASP A 48 -6.87 0.04 -2.74
N PHE A 49 -7.55 0.53 -1.72
CA PHE A 49 -7.30 1.80 -1.06
C PHE A 49 -7.25 1.62 0.45
N THR A 50 -6.86 2.65 1.19
CA THR A 50 -6.54 2.50 2.62
C THR A 50 -7.68 1.90 3.43
N VAL A 51 -8.93 2.36 3.24
CA VAL A 51 -10.10 1.87 4.00
C VAL A 51 -10.44 0.42 3.64
N SER A 52 -10.39 0.04 2.35
CA SER A 52 -10.66 -1.36 1.95
C SER A 52 -9.59 -2.32 2.47
N MET A 53 -8.33 -1.88 2.52
CA MET A 53 -7.25 -2.68 3.09
C MET A 53 -7.44 -2.94 4.58
N GLN A 54 -7.90 -1.96 5.35
CA GLN A 54 -8.20 -2.16 6.78
C GLN A 54 -9.20 -3.30 7.01
N ALA A 55 -10.16 -3.49 6.11
CA ALA A 55 -11.18 -4.54 6.21
C ALA A 55 -10.68 -5.96 5.90
N ARG A 56 -9.41 -6.14 5.51
CA ARG A 56 -8.84 -7.45 5.12
C ARG A 56 -7.55 -7.83 5.84
N LEU A 57 -7.31 -7.31 7.05
CA LEU A 57 -6.08 -7.55 7.82
C LEU A 57 -6.12 -8.82 8.67
N GLU A 58 -7.25 -9.52 8.76
CA GLU A 58 -7.41 -10.69 9.64
C GLU A 58 -6.38 -11.79 9.35
N GLU A 59 -6.05 -12.03 8.08
CA GLU A 59 -5.06 -13.01 7.69
C GLU A 59 -3.65 -12.64 8.21
N ILE A 60 -3.30 -11.35 8.16
CA ILE A 60 -2.06 -10.81 8.72
C ILE A 60 -2.01 -11.03 10.24
N TYR A 61 -3.12 -10.75 10.93
CA TYR A 61 -3.21 -10.95 12.39
C TYR A 61 -3.06 -12.41 12.80
N HIS A 62 -3.59 -13.32 11.97
CA HIS A 62 -3.55 -14.76 12.22
C HIS A 62 -2.15 -15.34 12.03
N TYR A 63 -1.52 -15.08 10.86
CA TYR A 63 -0.25 -15.69 10.49
C TYR A 63 0.99 -14.95 11.01
N LYS A 64 0.86 -13.68 11.42
CA LYS A 64 1.92 -12.90 12.05
C LYS A 64 3.23 -12.98 11.26
N PRO A 65 3.29 -12.42 10.03
CA PRO A 65 4.45 -12.54 9.17
C PRO A 65 5.72 -12.00 9.84
N LEU A 66 6.88 -12.52 9.45
CA LEU A 66 8.19 -12.04 9.95
C LEU A 66 8.42 -10.57 9.56
N LYS A 67 8.09 -10.25 8.31
CA LYS A 67 8.22 -8.89 7.75
C LYS A 67 6.98 -8.56 6.92
N LEU A 68 6.60 -7.30 6.95
CA LEU A 68 5.50 -6.78 6.14
C LEU A 68 5.93 -5.48 5.46
N PHE A 69 5.83 -5.45 4.14
CA PHE A 69 6.07 -4.29 3.30
C PHE A 69 4.73 -3.72 2.84
N LEU A 70 4.42 -2.48 3.24
CA LEU A 70 3.14 -1.81 2.98
C LEU A 70 3.32 -0.71 1.94
N LEU A 71 2.62 -0.82 0.79
CA LEU A 71 2.54 0.21 -0.24
C LEU A 71 1.08 0.44 -0.64
N ILE A 72 0.47 1.53 -0.17
CA ILE A 72 -0.96 1.86 -0.38
C ILE A 72 -1.16 3.39 -0.36
N GLY A 73 -2.27 3.88 -0.89
CA GLY A 73 -2.71 5.28 -0.76
C GLY A 73 -2.85 6.01 -2.09
N ILE A 74 -2.27 5.53 -3.19
CA ILE A 74 -2.40 6.20 -4.50
C ILE A 74 -3.83 6.19 -5.01
N ASN A 75 -4.57 5.09 -4.79
CA ASN A 75 -5.96 4.97 -5.25
C ASN A 75 -6.92 5.87 -4.46
N ASP A 76 -6.55 6.26 -3.25
CA ASP A 76 -7.33 7.16 -2.39
C ASP A 76 -7.43 8.58 -2.97
N ILE A 77 -6.52 8.95 -3.87
CA ILE A 77 -6.49 10.25 -4.56
C ILE A 77 -6.89 10.17 -6.03
N PHE A 78 -7.21 8.97 -6.57
CA PHE A 78 -7.72 8.83 -7.92
C PHE A 78 -9.24 8.92 -7.93
N ASP A 79 -9.78 10.01 -8.52
CA ASP A 79 -11.23 10.16 -8.72
C ASP A 79 -11.77 9.04 -9.62
N GLY A 80 -12.93 8.46 -9.23
CA GLY A 80 -13.62 7.41 -9.98
C GLY A 80 -13.10 5.98 -9.75
N VAL A 81 -12.03 5.78 -9.01
CA VAL A 81 -11.53 4.45 -8.60
C VAL A 81 -12.13 4.03 -7.26
N VAL A 82 -12.39 5.01 -6.39
CA VAL A 82 -13.00 4.80 -5.07
C VAL A 82 -14.50 5.00 -5.17
N PRO A 83 -15.35 4.03 -4.73
CA PRO A 83 -16.80 4.13 -4.81
C PRO A 83 -17.40 5.16 -3.83
N TYR A 84 -16.59 5.90 -3.09
CA TYR A 84 -17.03 6.87 -2.11
C TYR A 84 -16.74 8.30 -2.57
N GLU A 85 -17.74 9.16 -2.46
CA GLU A 85 -17.64 10.61 -2.72
C GLU A 85 -16.73 11.36 -1.71
N ALA A 86 -16.26 10.68 -0.68
CA ALA A 86 -15.36 11.27 0.30
C ALA A 86 -13.94 11.35 -0.26
N LYS A 87 -13.61 12.50 -0.83
CA LYS A 87 -12.21 12.85 -1.14
C LYS A 87 -11.42 12.88 0.18
N GLU A 88 -10.63 11.85 0.40
CA GLU A 88 -9.74 11.84 1.55
C GLU A 88 -8.64 12.88 1.34
N THR A 89 -8.34 13.63 2.39
CA THR A 89 -7.21 14.58 2.34
C THR A 89 -5.88 13.84 2.42
N PRO A 90 -4.78 14.39 1.86
CA PRO A 90 -3.44 13.81 1.98
C PRO A 90 -3.08 13.43 3.43
N LYS A 91 -3.41 14.29 4.37
CA LYS A 91 -3.20 14.02 5.80
C LYS A 91 -4.01 12.82 6.30
N ARG A 92 -5.27 12.68 5.87
CA ARG A 92 -6.13 11.56 6.27
C ARG A 92 -5.66 10.25 5.66
N ILE A 93 -5.20 10.27 4.40
CA ILE A 93 -4.63 9.09 3.73
C ILE A 93 -3.38 8.61 4.48
N ALA A 94 -2.46 9.53 4.80
CA ALA A 94 -1.29 9.18 5.61
C ALA A 94 -1.70 8.59 6.97
N GLN A 95 -2.68 9.19 7.66
CA GLN A 95 -3.17 8.65 8.92
C GLN A 95 -3.75 7.24 8.75
N ASN A 96 -4.55 6.99 7.72
CA ASN A 96 -5.09 5.66 7.44
C ASN A 96 -3.99 4.61 7.22
N ILE A 97 -2.87 4.98 6.56
CA ILE A 97 -1.71 4.10 6.38
C ILE A 97 -1.13 3.72 7.74
N PHE A 98 -0.99 4.69 8.67
CA PHE A 98 -0.50 4.40 10.02
C PHE A 98 -1.53 3.66 10.88
N ASP A 99 -2.83 3.91 10.71
CA ASP A 99 -3.88 3.15 11.38
C ASP A 99 -3.81 1.65 10.99
N ILE A 100 -3.51 1.34 9.70
CA ILE A 100 -3.23 -0.03 9.23
C ILE A 100 -1.98 -0.59 9.94
N ALA A 101 -0.87 0.15 9.92
CA ALA A 101 0.39 -0.30 10.51
C ALA A 101 0.28 -0.48 12.03
N ASP A 102 -0.40 0.44 12.74
CA ASP A 102 -0.65 0.36 14.17
C ASP A 102 -1.53 -0.85 14.53
N SER A 103 -2.56 -1.12 13.72
CA SER A 103 -3.42 -2.30 13.89
C SER A 103 -2.64 -3.60 13.73
N ILE A 104 -1.77 -3.68 12.70
CA ILE A 104 -0.89 -4.83 12.50
C ILE A 104 0.07 -4.98 13.67
N ARG A 105 0.73 -3.90 14.10
CA ARG A 105 1.66 -3.90 15.24
C ARG A 105 1.00 -4.33 16.55
N TYR A 106 -0.25 -3.94 16.74
CA TYR A 106 -1.02 -4.34 17.93
C TYR A 106 -1.29 -5.85 17.97
N HIS A 107 -1.70 -6.44 16.84
CA HIS A 107 -2.05 -7.87 16.76
C HIS A 107 -0.85 -8.79 16.50
N SER A 108 0.24 -8.26 15.95
CA SER A 108 1.44 -9.01 15.57
C SER A 108 2.71 -8.25 15.96
N LYS A 109 3.02 -8.25 17.26
CA LYS A 109 4.13 -7.48 17.84
C LYS A 109 5.50 -7.87 17.30
N GLU A 110 5.66 -9.09 16.82
CA GLU A 110 6.90 -9.62 16.27
C GLU A 110 7.09 -9.30 14.78
N THR A 111 6.05 -8.81 14.10
CA THR A 111 6.15 -8.44 12.68
C THR A 111 6.94 -7.15 12.53
N GLU A 112 8.03 -7.20 11.78
CA GLU A 112 8.78 -6.02 11.37
C GLU A 112 8.06 -5.35 10.20
N ILE A 113 7.59 -4.11 10.40
CA ILE A 113 6.77 -3.37 9.44
C ILE A 113 7.62 -2.33 8.72
N PHE A 114 7.56 -2.35 7.37
CA PHE A 114 8.17 -1.38 6.47
C PHE A 114 7.07 -0.66 5.69
N ILE A 115 7.00 0.65 5.83
CA ILE A 115 6.04 1.50 5.11
C ILE A 115 6.76 2.20 3.97
N HIS A 116 6.22 2.11 2.76
CA HIS A 116 6.76 2.77 1.60
C HIS A 116 6.09 4.13 1.37
N THR A 117 6.86 5.10 0.88
CA THR A 117 6.28 6.30 0.29
C THR A 117 5.59 5.96 -1.03
N ILE A 118 4.55 6.74 -1.38
CA ILE A 118 3.80 6.60 -2.64
C ILE A 118 4.71 6.99 -3.81
N LEU A 119 4.72 6.18 -4.87
CA LEU A 119 5.51 6.41 -6.07
C LEU A 119 4.99 7.63 -6.87
N PRO A 120 5.85 8.30 -7.63
CA PRO A 120 5.41 9.34 -8.56
C PRO A 120 4.57 8.73 -9.69
N VAL A 121 3.73 9.54 -10.30
CA VAL A 121 2.93 9.17 -11.47
C VAL A 121 3.45 9.93 -12.68
N ASN A 122 3.88 9.22 -13.72
CA ASN A 122 4.17 9.82 -15.02
C ASN A 122 2.83 10.12 -15.72
N GLU A 123 2.45 11.40 -15.79
CA GLU A 123 1.19 11.84 -16.38
C GLU A 123 1.07 11.44 -17.85
N GLU A 124 2.11 11.61 -18.64
CA GLU A 124 2.10 11.30 -20.07
C GLU A 124 1.83 9.80 -20.29
N GLU A 125 2.61 8.94 -19.66
CA GLU A 125 2.45 7.49 -19.75
C GLU A 125 1.09 7.02 -19.19
N PHE A 126 0.60 7.66 -18.12
CA PHE A 126 -0.71 7.36 -17.57
C PHE A 126 -1.82 7.70 -18.57
N ARG A 127 -1.78 8.88 -19.20
CA ARG A 127 -2.74 9.28 -20.25
C ARG A 127 -2.70 8.34 -21.46
N ILE A 128 -1.52 7.93 -21.89
CA ILE A 128 -1.36 6.97 -23.00
C ILE A 128 -1.98 5.63 -22.65
N SER A 129 -1.68 5.10 -21.46
CA SER A 129 -2.11 3.74 -21.05
C SER A 129 -3.57 3.65 -20.64
N ARG A 130 -4.14 4.72 -20.07
CA ARG A 130 -5.50 4.73 -19.50
C ARG A 130 -6.51 5.55 -20.29
N GLY A 131 -6.06 6.43 -21.20
CA GLY A 131 -6.91 7.33 -21.96
C GLY A 131 -7.40 8.55 -21.19
N PHE A 132 -7.02 8.72 -19.92
CA PHE A 132 -7.35 9.86 -19.07
C PHE A 132 -6.24 10.10 -18.03
N TYR A 133 -6.30 11.25 -17.36
CA TYR A 133 -5.52 11.54 -16.16
C TYR A 133 -6.43 12.21 -15.14
N PRO A 134 -6.38 11.86 -13.85
CA PRO A 134 -7.22 12.50 -12.85
C PRO A 134 -6.94 14.01 -12.77
N GLU A 135 -7.96 14.82 -13.08
CA GLU A 135 -7.86 16.28 -12.96
C GLU A 135 -8.45 16.70 -11.63
N HIS A 136 -7.64 17.39 -10.84
CA HIS A 136 -8.02 17.89 -9.52
C HIS A 136 -7.68 19.37 -9.41
N ASP A 137 -8.46 20.12 -8.65
CA ASP A 137 -8.13 21.51 -8.29
C ASP A 137 -6.78 21.60 -7.56
N TYR A 138 -6.44 20.55 -6.81
CA TYR A 138 -5.13 20.35 -6.19
C TYR A 138 -4.37 19.25 -6.94
N PRO A 139 -3.26 19.59 -7.63
CA PRO A 139 -2.56 18.65 -8.52
C PRO A 139 -2.16 17.34 -7.84
N LEU A 140 -2.31 16.23 -8.57
CA LEU A 140 -2.04 14.88 -8.07
C LEU A 140 -0.62 14.74 -7.52
N GLU A 141 0.38 15.27 -8.24
CA GLU A 141 1.78 15.27 -7.79
C GLU A 141 1.96 15.94 -6.41
N LYS A 142 1.30 17.10 -6.19
CA LYS A 142 1.36 17.81 -4.92
C LYS A 142 0.69 17.02 -3.80
N GLN A 143 -0.40 16.33 -4.10
CA GLN A 143 -1.06 15.44 -3.14
C GLN A 143 -0.15 14.28 -2.73
N ILE A 144 0.54 13.65 -3.70
CA ILE A 144 1.52 12.58 -3.44
C ILE A 144 2.65 13.10 -2.53
N LEU A 145 3.23 14.25 -2.87
CA LEU A 145 4.31 14.84 -2.07
C LEU A 145 3.87 15.16 -0.64
N GLU A 146 2.65 15.67 -0.45
CA GLU A 146 2.10 15.96 0.87
C GLU A 146 1.87 14.67 1.67
N ILE A 147 1.31 13.61 1.06
CA ILE A 147 1.15 12.32 1.71
C ILE A 147 2.51 11.77 2.13
N ASN A 148 3.48 11.79 1.23
CA ASN A 148 4.83 11.27 1.49
C ASN A 148 5.53 12.06 2.61
N TYR A 149 5.39 13.38 2.63
CA TYR A 149 5.87 14.19 3.75
C TYR A 149 5.26 13.75 5.09
N GLN A 150 3.94 13.52 5.12
CA GLN A 150 3.26 13.03 6.32
C GLN A 150 3.72 11.61 6.70
N ILE A 151 3.96 10.71 5.71
CA ILE A 151 4.48 9.36 5.96
C ILE A 151 5.86 9.46 6.66
N LEU A 152 6.76 10.29 6.16
CA LEU A 152 8.08 10.49 6.76
C LEU A 152 7.98 11.05 8.19
N GLU A 153 7.18 12.08 8.40
CA GLU A 153 6.95 12.70 9.72
C GLU A 153 6.37 11.72 10.75
N LEU A 154 5.28 11.04 10.37
CA LEU A 154 4.59 10.09 11.25
C LEU A 154 5.45 8.84 11.50
N GLY A 155 6.19 8.39 10.49
CA GLY A 155 7.11 7.26 10.61
C GLY A 155 8.19 7.49 11.66
N ILE A 156 8.83 8.65 11.63
CA ILE A 156 9.83 9.04 12.63
C ILE A 156 9.20 9.07 14.04
N LYS A 157 8.04 9.72 14.18
CA LYS A 157 7.34 9.84 15.46
C LYS A 157 6.87 8.50 16.01
N GLY A 158 6.40 7.61 15.13
CA GLY A 158 5.88 6.29 15.48
C GLY A 158 6.94 5.19 15.62
N GLY A 159 8.21 5.49 15.29
CA GLY A 159 9.30 4.50 15.28
C GLY A 159 9.09 3.38 14.27
N TYR A 160 8.57 3.72 13.07
CA TYR A 160 8.41 2.79 11.96
C TYR A 160 9.60 2.80 11.01
N ASN A 161 9.86 1.68 10.35
CA ASN A 161 10.80 1.63 9.25
C ASN A 161 10.13 2.22 7.99
N ILE A 162 10.61 3.34 7.51
CA ILE A 162 10.13 3.96 6.27
C ILE A 162 11.12 3.69 5.16
N ILE A 163 10.62 3.23 4.01
CA ILE A 163 11.39 3.10 2.77
C ILE A 163 10.91 4.19 1.82
N ASP A 164 11.73 5.21 1.65
CA ASP A 164 11.43 6.32 0.76
C ASP A 164 11.72 5.94 -0.70
N LEU A 165 10.72 5.35 -1.36
CA LEU A 165 10.82 4.93 -2.75
C LEU A 165 10.62 6.09 -3.74
N HIS A 166 9.87 7.13 -3.37
CA HIS A 166 9.47 8.20 -4.29
C HIS A 166 10.65 8.80 -5.06
N PRO A 167 11.77 9.22 -4.41
CA PRO A 167 12.87 9.84 -5.12
C PRO A 167 13.66 8.90 -6.02
N LEU A 168 13.43 7.60 -5.93
CA LEU A 168 14.11 6.60 -6.76
C LEU A 168 13.46 6.43 -8.14
N PHE A 169 12.28 7.04 -8.37
CA PHE A 169 11.48 6.92 -9.58
C PHE A 169 11.23 8.26 -10.29
N ILE A 170 11.95 9.32 -9.88
CA ILE A 170 11.90 10.66 -10.51
C ILE A 170 12.95 10.77 -11.61
#